data_8607f9eb4ff82c9a9c2ef1b511df7296
#
_entry.id   8607f9eb4ff82c9a9c2ef1b511df7296
#
_cell.length_a   1.000
_cell.length_b   1.000
_cell.length_c   1.000
_cell.angle_alpha   90.00
_cell.angle_beta   90.00
_cell.angle_gamma   90.00
#
_symmetry.space_group_name_H-M   'P 1'
#
loop_
_entity.id
_entity.type
_entity.pdbx_description
1 polymer ?
#
loop_
_entity_poly.entity_id
_entity_poly.type
_entity_poly.pdbx_seq_one_letter_code
_entity_poly.pdbx_strand_id
1 'polypeptide(L)'
;MLTVHATGMIYATLRTISAWHNKRTVPVYLSFALLSGAVWFHSLAHMFGFQTPMQAAIVAIGLLLVMFLKRSYWRTIDLNPGASTPESATGLGHLGKVRLLDNPTMTETFIQREMGYSIARKHSLKLRRIAFLGYCVIPFALTLLTSEAAPSVAIPGTLAAAIAVSFGVVVERWLFFAEAKHVSMLYYGAETS
;
A
#
# COMPACT_ATOMS: atom_id res chain seq x y z
N MET A 1 8.21 -14.61 7.95
CA MET A 1 6.77 -14.47 7.66
C MET A 1 5.94 -14.11 8.89
N LEU A 2 6.18 -14.71 10.08
CA LEU A 2 5.44 -14.37 11.32
C LEU A 2 5.52 -12.88 11.68
N THR A 3 6.70 -12.27 11.58
CA THR A 3 6.90 -10.83 11.84
C THR A 3 6.05 -9.96 10.91
N VAL A 4 6.02 -10.28 9.61
CA VAL A 4 5.22 -9.53 8.63
C VAL A 4 3.73 -9.69 8.89
N HIS A 5 3.29 -10.91 9.26
CA HIS A 5 1.92 -11.18 9.67
C HIS A 5 1.54 -10.36 10.90
N ALA A 6 2.37 -10.39 11.95
CA ALA A 6 2.14 -9.62 13.17
C ALA A 6 2.06 -8.11 12.88
N THR A 7 2.97 -7.58 12.04
CA THR A 7 2.92 -6.17 11.59
C THR A 7 1.61 -5.86 10.85
N GLY A 8 1.19 -6.72 9.92
CA GLY A 8 -0.09 -6.55 9.22
C GLY A 8 -1.29 -6.58 10.16
N MET A 9 -1.24 -7.43 11.20
CA MET A 9 -2.30 -7.52 12.21
C MET A 9 -2.39 -6.26 13.08
N ILE A 10 -1.27 -5.60 13.41
CA ILE A 10 -1.28 -4.33 14.15
C ILE A 10 -2.21 -3.33 13.45
N TYR A 11 -2.05 -3.16 12.12
CA TYR A 11 -2.90 -2.24 11.36
C TYR A 11 -4.32 -2.77 11.16
N ALA A 12 -4.48 -4.07 10.88
CA ALA A 12 -5.79 -4.66 10.65
C ALA A 12 -6.71 -4.63 11.88
N THR A 13 -6.17 -4.54 13.09
CA THR A 13 -6.92 -4.45 14.35
C THR A 13 -7.32 -3.01 14.72
N LEU A 14 -6.73 -1.98 14.08
CA LEU A 14 -7.00 -0.57 14.37
C LEU A 14 -8.34 -0.12 13.76
N ARG A 15 -9.40 -0.25 14.53
CA ARG A 15 -10.76 0.16 14.11
C ARG A 15 -10.91 1.65 13.84
N THR A 16 -10.07 2.47 14.41
CA THR A 16 -10.07 3.93 14.25
C THR A 16 -9.62 4.42 12.87
N ILE A 17 -9.06 3.52 12.05
CA ILE A 17 -8.62 3.82 10.69
C ILE A 17 -9.25 2.79 9.75
N SER A 18 -10.35 3.18 9.09
CA SER A 18 -11.14 2.29 8.23
C SER A 18 -10.34 1.67 7.07
N ALA A 19 -9.39 2.43 6.51
CA ALA A 19 -8.50 1.95 5.46
C ALA A 19 -7.63 0.77 5.91
N TRP A 20 -7.19 0.77 7.16
CA TRP A 20 -6.35 -0.29 7.72
C TRP A 20 -7.16 -1.46 8.27
N HIS A 21 -8.32 -1.16 8.89
CA HIS A 21 -9.25 -2.16 9.43
C HIS A 21 -10.00 -2.87 8.30
N ASN A 22 -9.27 -3.65 7.50
CA ASN A 22 -9.77 -4.32 6.30
C ASN A 22 -9.23 -5.75 6.25
N LYS A 23 -10.10 -6.70 5.88
CA LYS A 23 -9.73 -8.12 5.71
C LYS A 23 -8.59 -8.34 4.69
N ARG A 24 -8.33 -7.37 3.81
CA ARG A 24 -7.28 -7.42 2.79
C ARG A 24 -5.92 -6.91 3.27
N THR A 25 -5.84 -6.23 4.40
CA THR A 25 -4.59 -5.64 4.90
C THR A 25 -3.51 -6.69 5.10
N VAL A 26 -3.80 -7.74 5.87
CA VAL A 26 -2.82 -8.80 6.14
C VAL A 26 -2.43 -9.58 4.87
N PRO A 27 -3.37 -10.04 4.02
CA PRO A 27 -3.01 -10.68 2.74
C PRO A 27 -2.12 -9.81 1.84
N VAL A 28 -2.37 -8.51 1.77
CA VAL A 28 -1.54 -7.57 1.00
C VAL A 28 -0.13 -7.47 1.58
N TYR A 29 0.02 -7.38 2.92
CA TYR A 29 1.33 -7.36 3.57
C TYR A 29 2.13 -8.63 3.26
N LEU A 30 1.51 -9.81 3.41
CA LEU A 30 2.16 -11.09 3.16
C LEU A 30 2.54 -11.26 1.68
N SER A 31 1.64 -10.86 0.77
CA SER A 31 1.90 -10.98 -0.67
C SER A 31 3.04 -10.09 -1.15
N PHE A 32 3.17 -8.86 -0.64
CA PHE A 32 4.32 -8.00 -0.94
C PHE A 32 5.63 -8.55 -0.39
N ALA A 33 5.62 -9.12 0.82
CA ALA A 33 6.81 -9.72 1.41
C ALA A 33 7.27 -10.95 0.61
N LEU A 34 6.34 -11.80 0.18
CA LEU A 34 6.64 -12.97 -0.66
C LEU A 34 7.14 -12.53 -2.04
N LEU A 35 6.47 -11.57 -2.67
CA LEU A 35 6.86 -11.06 -3.98
C LEU A 35 8.27 -10.45 -3.95
N SER A 36 8.53 -9.52 -3.03
CA SER A 36 9.84 -8.89 -2.94
C SER A 36 10.96 -9.91 -2.70
N GLY A 37 10.72 -10.88 -1.81
CA GLY A 37 11.65 -11.99 -1.58
C GLY A 37 11.87 -12.84 -2.83
N ALA A 38 10.80 -13.20 -3.56
CA ALA A 38 10.89 -14.00 -4.77
C ALA A 38 11.64 -13.29 -5.89
N VAL A 39 11.41 -11.97 -6.10
CA VAL A 39 12.10 -11.19 -7.14
C VAL A 39 13.59 -11.03 -6.81
N TRP A 40 13.93 -10.74 -5.56
CA TRP A 40 15.33 -10.69 -5.13
C TRP A 40 16.01 -12.05 -5.24
N PHE A 41 15.34 -13.13 -4.82
CA PHE A 41 15.87 -14.49 -4.98
C PHE A 41 16.11 -14.84 -6.44
N HIS A 42 15.18 -14.51 -7.33
CA HIS A 42 15.30 -14.72 -8.78
C HIS A 42 16.52 -13.95 -9.35
N SER A 43 16.72 -12.68 -8.95
CA SER A 43 17.88 -11.90 -9.36
C SER A 43 19.20 -12.50 -8.89
N LEU A 44 19.28 -12.91 -7.63
CA LEU A 44 20.46 -13.58 -7.07
C LEU A 44 20.73 -14.93 -7.75
N ALA A 45 19.67 -15.70 -8.06
CA ALA A 45 19.80 -16.96 -8.78
C ALA A 45 20.43 -16.78 -10.16
N HIS A 46 20.09 -15.70 -10.90
CA HIS A 46 20.77 -15.35 -12.15
C HIS A 46 22.23 -14.97 -11.95
N MET A 47 22.56 -14.22 -10.89
CA MET A 47 23.95 -13.84 -10.59
C MET A 47 24.84 -15.03 -10.27
N PHE A 48 24.31 -16.05 -9.61
CA PHE A 48 25.06 -17.24 -9.18
C PHE A 48 24.85 -18.46 -10.07
N GLY A 49 24.10 -18.36 -11.17
CA GLY A 49 23.88 -19.45 -12.12
C GLY A 49 22.91 -20.55 -11.64
N PHE A 50 22.02 -20.25 -10.70
CA PHE A 50 21.00 -21.19 -10.18
C PHE A 50 19.58 -20.92 -10.70
N GLN A 51 19.48 -20.15 -11.80
CA GLN A 51 18.19 -19.79 -12.38
C GLN A 51 17.44 -21.01 -12.91
N THR A 52 16.12 -21.01 -12.71
CA THR A 52 15.21 -22.02 -13.26
C THR A 52 13.97 -21.35 -13.86
N PRO A 53 13.35 -21.96 -14.90
CA PRO A 53 12.10 -21.42 -15.45
C PRO A 53 10.97 -21.33 -14.40
N MET A 54 10.98 -22.21 -13.41
CA MET A 54 10.02 -22.22 -12.32
C MET A 54 10.11 -20.94 -11.46
N GLN A 55 11.31 -20.41 -11.24
CA GLN A 55 11.49 -19.17 -10.47
C GLN A 55 10.85 -17.97 -11.20
N ALA A 56 11.05 -17.86 -12.51
CA ALA A 56 10.41 -16.82 -13.33
C ALA A 56 8.87 -16.94 -13.29
N ALA A 57 8.34 -18.16 -13.38
CA ALA A 57 6.91 -18.42 -13.26
C ALA A 57 6.35 -18.02 -11.88
N ILE A 58 7.06 -18.36 -10.79
CA ILE A 58 6.68 -17.95 -9.41
C ILE A 58 6.64 -16.43 -9.30
N VAL A 59 7.65 -15.73 -9.84
CA VAL A 59 7.69 -14.26 -9.85
C VAL A 59 6.50 -13.69 -10.63
N ALA A 60 6.23 -14.20 -11.84
CA ALA A 60 5.12 -13.73 -12.66
C ALA A 60 3.76 -13.94 -11.98
N ILE A 61 3.52 -15.12 -11.41
CA ILE A 61 2.30 -15.42 -10.65
C ILE A 61 2.20 -14.51 -9.41
N GLY A 62 3.29 -14.30 -8.69
CA GLY A 62 3.35 -13.41 -7.54
C GLY A 62 2.99 -11.97 -7.90
N LEU A 63 3.49 -11.46 -9.02
CA LEU A 63 3.16 -10.12 -9.54
C LEU A 63 1.67 -9.98 -9.86
N LEU A 64 1.07 -10.97 -10.53
CA LEU A 64 -0.36 -10.99 -10.83
C LEU A 64 -1.21 -11.07 -9.55
N LEU A 65 -0.80 -11.89 -8.59
CA LEU A 65 -1.49 -12.02 -7.30
C LEU A 65 -1.47 -10.68 -6.52
N VAL A 66 -0.31 -10.06 -6.41
CA VAL A 66 -0.16 -8.75 -5.73
C VAL A 66 -0.98 -7.68 -6.44
N MET A 67 -0.94 -7.65 -7.77
CA MET A 67 -1.77 -6.75 -8.59
C MET A 67 -3.25 -6.90 -8.24
N PHE A 68 -3.77 -8.12 -8.22
CA PHE A 68 -5.18 -8.40 -7.93
C PHE A 68 -5.55 -8.00 -6.49
N LEU A 69 -4.76 -8.43 -5.50
CA LEU A 69 -5.01 -8.14 -4.09
C LEU A 69 -4.97 -6.63 -3.82
N LYS A 70 -3.98 -5.91 -4.38
CA LYS A 70 -3.84 -4.48 -4.15
C LYS A 70 -4.92 -3.67 -4.85
N ARG A 71 -5.30 -4.01 -6.08
CA ARG A 71 -6.45 -3.36 -6.74
C ARG A 71 -7.74 -3.61 -5.98
N SER A 72 -7.95 -4.81 -5.48
CA SER A 72 -9.11 -5.16 -4.64
C SER A 72 -9.11 -4.36 -3.33
N TYR A 73 -7.94 -4.16 -2.70
CA TYR A 73 -7.79 -3.33 -1.52
C TYR A 73 -8.13 -1.86 -1.81
N TRP A 74 -7.56 -1.25 -2.84
CA TRP A 74 -7.85 0.14 -3.22
C TRP A 74 -9.33 0.33 -3.57
N ARG A 75 -9.92 -0.59 -4.33
CA ARG A 75 -11.36 -0.54 -4.65
C ARG A 75 -12.21 -0.53 -3.38
N THR A 76 -11.84 -1.30 -2.37
CA THR A 76 -12.58 -1.33 -1.09
C THR A 76 -12.48 0.00 -0.35
N ILE A 77 -11.31 0.62 -0.32
CA ILE A 77 -11.12 1.94 0.31
C ILE A 77 -11.90 3.02 -0.46
N ASP A 78 -11.83 3.00 -1.78
CA ASP A 78 -12.48 4.00 -2.63
C ASP A 78 -14.01 3.92 -2.58
N LEU A 79 -14.57 2.69 -2.38
CA LEU A 79 -16.01 2.48 -2.21
C LEU A 79 -16.52 2.83 -0.80
N ASN A 80 -15.63 2.87 0.20
CA ASN A 80 -15.95 3.19 1.58
C ASN A 80 -15.09 4.38 2.08
N PRO A 81 -15.21 5.56 1.47
CA PRO A 81 -14.44 6.72 1.88
C PRO A 81 -15.01 7.29 3.17
N GLY A 82 -14.39 6.97 4.30
CA GLY A 82 -14.77 7.52 5.59
C GLY A 82 -16.01 6.86 6.19
N ALA A 83 -15.76 5.95 7.13
CA ALA A 83 -16.83 5.23 7.82
C ALA A 83 -17.53 6.07 8.90
N SER A 84 -16.97 7.24 9.26
CA SER A 84 -17.48 8.05 10.37
C SER A 84 -17.62 9.52 9.97
N THR A 85 -18.74 10.10 10.38
CA THR A 85 -19.03 11.53 10.30
C THR A 85 -19.15 12.12 11.71
N PRO A 86 -19.10 13.45 11.91
CA PRO A 86 -19.38 14.06 13.20
C PRO A 86 -20.71 13.61 13.81
N GLU A 87 -21.72 13.46 12.97
CA GLU A 87 -23.06 12.99 13.37
C GLU A 87 -23.03 11.56 13.93
N SER A 88 -22.35 10.65 13.24
CA SER A 88 -22.24 9.25 13.68
C SER A 88 -21.34 9.10 14.90
N ALA A 89 -20.27 9.89 15.00
CA ALA A 89 -19.32 9.84 16.11
C ALA A 89 -19.89 10.40 17.41
N THR A 90 -20.76 11.42 17.34
CA THR A 90 -21.42 12.04 18.50
C THR A 90 -22.78 11.44 18.84
N GLY A 91 -23.39 10.69 17.90
CA GLY A 91 -24.76 10.20 18.03
C GLY A 91 -25.82 11.28 17.90
N LEU A 92 -25.45 12.53 17.56
CA LEU A 92 -26.36 13.67 17.50
C LEU A 92 -27.01 13.88 16.12
N GLY A 93 -26.74 13.02 15.15
CA GLY A 93 -27.25 13.13 13.78
C GLY A 93 -28.79 13.21 13.67
N HIS A 94 -29.52 12.66 14.65
CA HIS A 94 -30.97 12.75 14.72
C HIS A 94 -31.51 14.15 15.04
N LEU A 95 -30.66 15.03 15.60
CA LEU A 95 -31.00 16.43 15.91
C LEU A 95 -30.66 17.40 14.78
N GLY A 96 -29.83 16.98 13.81
CA GLY A 96 -29.43 17.81 12.66
C GLY A 96 -27.98 17.65 12.29
N LYS A 97 -27.48 18.57 11.45
CA LYS A 97 -26.07 18.56 11.02
C LYS A 97 -25.17 19.01 12.19
N VAL A 98 -24.23 18.13 12.56
CA VAL A 98 -23.26 18.40 13.61
C VAL A 98 -22.06 19.12 13.03
N ARG A 99 -21.62 20.20 13.68
CA ARG A 99 -20.41 20.94 13.33
C ARG A 99 -19.67 21.35 14.58
N LEU A 100 -18.37 21.48 14.46
CA LEU A 100 -17.53 21.99 15.52
C LEU A 100 -17.90 23.46 15.79
N LEU A 101 -18.16 23.81 17.04
CA LEU A 101 -18.48 25.17 17.46
C LEU A 101 -17.20 26.00 17.58
N ASP A 102 -16.17 25.42 18.18
CA ASP A 102 -14.86 26.04 18.39
C ASP A 102 -13.75 25.01 18.27
N ASN A 103 -12.58 25.43 17.77
CA ASN A 103 -11.45 24.52 17.63
C ASN A 103 -10.86 24.21 19.01
N PRO A 104 -10.55 22.92 19.28
CA PRO A 104 -9.95 22.52 20.57
C PRO A 104 -8.55 23.08 20.80
N THR A 105 -7.90 23.56 19.73
CA THR A 105 -6.56 24.17 19.78
C THR A 105 -6.51 25.40 18.88
N MET A 106 -5.87 26.49 19.36
CA MET A 106 -5.69 27.73 18.58
C MET A 106 -4.66 27.60 17.45
N THR A 107 -3.77 26.62 17.54
CA THR A 107 -2.74 26.35 16.54
C THR A 107 -2.80 24.90 16.11
N GLU A 108 -2.40 24.62 14.88
CA GLU A 108 -2.27 23.24 14.41
C GLU A 108 -1.32 22.45 15.30
N THR A 109 -1.82 21.36 15.85
CA THR A 109 -1.01 20.42 16.64
C THR A 109 -0.12 19.59 15.71
N PHE A 110 0.98 19.04 16.27
CA PHE A 110 1.85 18.10 15.58
C PHE A 110 1.06 16.93 14.95
N ILE A 111 0.06 16.39 15.66
CA ILE A 111 -0.82 15.32 15.19
C ILE A 111 -1.61 15.73 13.95
N GLN A 112 -2.18 16.93 13.92
CA GLN A 112 -2.89 17.45 12.76
C GLN A 112 -1.97 17.60 11.55
N ARG A 113 -0.76 18.05 11.75
CA ARG A 113 0.25 18.22 10.70
C ARG A 113 0.75 16.89 10.17
N GLU A 114 1.09 15.94 11.04
CA GLU A 114 1.56 14.60 10.63
C GLU A 114 0.45 13.74 10.01
N MET A 115 -0.76 13.75 10.56
CA MET A 115 -1.89 13.01 9.99
C MET A 115 -2.52 13.70 8.78
N GLY A 116 -2.12 14.94 8.49
CA GLY A 116 -2.66 15.73 7.40
C GLY A 116 -2.34 15.16 6.02
N TYR A 117 -1.11 14.70 5.79
CA TYR A 117 -0.62 14.16 4.49
C TYR A 117 -1.26 14.82 3.25
N SER A 118 -1.52 16.13 3.32
CA SER A 118 -2.31 16.88 2.33
C SER A 118 -1.77 16.75 0.91
N ILE A 119 -0.43 16.82 0.75
CA ILE A 119 0.26 16.69 -0.54
C ILE A 119 0.10 15.27 -1.10
N ALA A 120 0.32 14.25 -0.27
CA ALA A 120 0.21 12.86 -0.71
C ALA A 120 -1.22 12.49 -1.10
N ARG A 121 -2.22 12.95 -0.35
CA ARG A 121 -3.64 12.74 -0.67
C ARG A 121 -4.06 13.44 -1.95
N LYS A 122 -3.59 14.69 -2.17
CA LYS A 122 -3.83 15.43 -3.41
C LYS A 122 -3.31 14.70 -4.65
N HIS A 123 -2.20 13.97 -4.50
CA HIS A 123 -1.55 13.24 -5.60
C HIS A 123 -1.70 11.73 -5.51
N SER A 124 -2.61 11.22 -4.68
CA SER A 124 -2.76 9.77 -4.40
C SER A 124 -2.91 8.92 -5.65
N LEU A 125 -3.76 9.31 -6.60
CA LEU A 125 -3.94 8.58 -7.86
C LEU A 125 -2.66 8.52 -8.72
N LYS A 126 -1.88 9.60 -8.75
CA LYS A 126 -0.60 9.63 -9.46
C LYS A 126 0.42 8.71 -8.78
N LEU A 127 0.49 8.76 -7.45
CA LEU A 127 1.38 7.93 -6.65
C LEU A 127 0.99 6.46 -6.69
N ARG A 128 -0.32 6.13 -6.71
CA ARG A 128 -0.80 4.75 -6.96
C ARG A 128 -0.33 4.21 -8.30
N ARG A 129 -0.34 5.05 -9.37
CA ARG A 129 0.18 4.66 -10.70
C ARG A 129 1.70 4.43 -10.66
N ILE A 130 2.45 5.32 -10.01
CA ILE A 130 3.92 5.17 -9.85
C ILE A 130 4.25 3.89 -9.09
N ALA A 131 3.58 3.66 -7.95
CA ALA A 131 3.75 2.42 -7.19
C ALA A 131 3.44 1.19 -8.04
N PHE A 132 2.32 1.19 -8.77
CA PHE A 132 1.90 0.08 -9.63
C PHE A 132 2.89 -0.19 -10.77
N LEU A 133 3.41 0.85 -11.42
CA LEU A 133 4.47 0.70 -12.42
C LEU A 133 5.72 0.07 -11.81
N GLY A 134 6.14 0.55 -10.63
CA GLY A 134 7.34 0.06 -9.95
C GLY A 134 7.23 -1.38 -9.48
N TYR A 135 6.16 -1.75 -8.76
CA TYR A 135 6.07 -3.10 -8.19
C TYR A 135 5.44 -4.15 -9.12
N CYS A 136 4.81 -3.77 -10.22
CA CYS A 136 4.11 -4.72 -11.09
C CYS A 136 4.57 -4.64 -12.56
N VAL A 137 4.35 -3.52 -13.25
CA VAL A 137 4.50 -3.44 -14.71
C VAL A 137 5.98 -3.61 -15.13
N ILE A 138 6.87 -2.81 -14.54
CA ILE A 138 8.30 -2.86 -14.88
C ILE A 138 8.90 -4.23 -14.54
N PRO A 139 8.73 -4.78 -13.32
CA PRO A 139 9.27 -6.10 -13.00
C PRO A 139 8.69 -7.21 -13.86
N PHE A 140 7.41 -7.15 -14.19
CA PHE A 140 6.77 -8.15 -15.06
C PHE A 140 7.38 -8.15 -16.47
N ALA A 141 7.52 -6.96 -17.09
CA ALA A 141 8.14 -6.82 -18.39
C ALA A 141 9.59 -7.30 -18.39
N LEU A 142 10.37 -6.90 -17.37
CA LEU A 142 11.77 -7.30 -17.23
C LEU A 142 11.90 -8.82 -17.01
N THR A 143 11.05 -9.44 -16.19
CA THR A 143 11.06 -10.88 -15.96
C THR A 143 10.78 -11.65 -17.27
N LEU A 144 9.83 -11.17 -18.08
CA LEU A 144 9.54 -11.78 -19.39
C LEU A 144 10.70 -11.60 -20.39
N LEU A 145 11.28 -10.40 -20.46
CA LEU A 145 12.38 -10.11 -21.38
C LEU A 145 13.68 -10.84 -21.02
N THR A 146 13.86 -11.19 -19.75
CA THR A 146 15.10 -11.84 -19.27
C THR A 146 14.98 -13.35 -19.17
N SER A 147 13.79 -13.94 -19.35
CA SER A 147 13.55 -15.38 -19.17
C SER A 147 14.42 -16.27 -20.07
N GLU A 148 14.62 -15.85 -21.32
CA GLU A 148 15.42 -16.57 -22.33
C GLU A 148 16.68 -15.78 -22.73
N ALA A 149 17.04 -14.72 -22.01
CA ALA A 149 18.15 -13.85 -22.38
C ALA A 149 19.50 -14.42 -21.92
N ALA A 150 20.56 -14.07 -22.66
CA ALA A 150 21.91 -14.37 -22.25
C ALA A 150 22.23 -13.75 -20.88
N PRO A 151 23.14 -14.34 -20.08
CA PRO A 151 23.46 -13.85 -18.73
C PRO A 151 23.88 -12.38 -18.68
N SER A 152 24.52 -11.87 -19.71
CA SER A 152 24.91 -10.45 -19.84
C SER A 152 23.73 -9.48 -19.86
N VAL A 153 22.55 -9.94 -20.27
CA VAL A 153 21.29 -9.17 -20.28
C VAL A 153 20.41 -9.56 -19.11
N ALA A 154 20.32 -10.84 -18.78
CA ALA A 154 19.47 -11.38 -17.72
C ALA A 154 19.87 -10.85 -16.34
N ILE A 155 21.16 -10.81 -16.00
CA ILE A 155 21.62 -10.36 -14.69
C ILE A 155 21.25 -8.88 -14.43
N PRO A 156 21.63 -7.92 -15.27
CA PRO A 156 21.24 -6.53 -15.03
C PRO A 156 19.72 -6.32 -15.12
N GLY A 157 19.01 -7.05 -15.98
CA GLY A 157 17.57 -6.95 -16.13
C GLY A 157 16.79 -7.43 -14.89
N THR A 158 17.16 -8.58 -14.33
CA THR A 158 16.56 -9.09 -13.09
C THR A 158 16.89 -8.25 -11.87
N LEU A 159 18.11 -7.69 -11.80
CA LEU A 159 18.51 -6.74 -10.76
C LEU A 159 17.68 -5.45 -10.87
N ALA A 160 17.49 -4.92 -12.07
CA ALA A 160 16.63 -3.77 -12.30
C ALA A 160 15.18 -4.05 -11.88
N ALA A 161 14.66 -5.26 -12.14
CA ALA A 161 13.34 -5.69 -11.67
C ALA A 161 13.25 -5.69 -10.13
N ALA A 162 14.28 -6.19 -9.43
CA ALA A 162 14.33 -6.23 -7.98
C ALA A 162 14.37 -4.82 -7.36
N ILE A 163 15.14 -3.91 -7.95
CA ILE A 163 15.18 -2.50 -7.55
C ILE A 163 13.83 -1.82 -7.79
N ALA A 164 13.21 -2.06 -8.96
CA ALA A 164 11.90 -1.48 -9.29
C ALA A 164 10.81 -1.95 -8.32
N VAL A 165 10.77 -3.25 -7.98
CA VAL A 165 9.86 -3.78 -6.95
C VAL A 165 10.09 -3.09 -5.62
N SER A 166 11.33 -2.99 -5.17
CA SER A 166 11.68 -2.37 -3.88
C SER A 166 11.20 -0.91 -3.83
N PHE A 167 11.47 -0.14 -4.88
CA PHE A 167 10.99 1.24 -4.99
C PHE A 167 9.45 1.31 -5.01
N GLY A 168 8.79 0.49 -5.83
CA GLY A 168 7.33 0.46 -5.92
C GLY A 168 6.67 0.09 -4.59
N VAL A 169 7.25 -0.86 -3.85
CA VAL A 169 6.78 -1.26 -2.51
C VAL A 169 6.96 -0.13 -1.49
N VAL A 170 8.08 0.59 -1.51
CA VAL A 170 8.30 1.75 -0.62
C VAL A 170 7.25 2.84 -0.88
N VAL A 171 7.02 3.19 -2.14
CA VAL A 171 5.98 4.18 -2.50
C VAL A 171 4.59 3.70 -2.08
N GLU A 172 4.30 2.42 -2.26
CA GLU A 172 3.03 1.82 -1.86
C GLU A 172 2.86 1.81 -0.34
N ARG A 173 3.90 1.49 0.43
CA ARG A 173 3.86 1.56 1.90
C ARG A 173 3.67 2.99 2.39
N TRP A 174 4.34 3.96 1.77
CA TRP A 174 4.10 5.35 2.09
C TRP A 174 2.65 5.77 1.83
N LEU A 175 2.07 5.36 0.69
CA LEU A 175 0.65 5.61 0.39
C LEU A 175 -0.30 4.94 1.39
N PHE A 176 0.03 3.75 1.87
CA PHE A 176 -0.76 3.05 2.89
C PHE A 176 -0.94 3.90 4.16
N PHE A 177 0.08 4.68 4.53
CA PHE A 177 -0.01 5.62 5.65
C PHE A 177 -0.68 6.93 5.24
N ALA A 178 -0.34 7.47 4.09
CA ALA A 178 -0.82 8.77 3.65
C ALA A 178 -2.32 8.79 3.32
N GLU A 179 -2.87 7.70 2.81
CA GLU A 179 -4.31 7.55 2.51
C GLU A 179 -5.15 7.21 3.75
N ALA A 180 -4.52 6.84 4.85
CA ALA A 180 -5.21 6.53 6.10
C ALA A 180 -5.78 7.79 6.73
N LYS A 181 -7.09 7.78 7.02
CA LYS A 181 -7.77 8.82 7.76
C LYS A 181 -8.13 8.29 9.13
N HIS A 182 -7.76 9.02 10.16
CA HIS A 182 -8.05 8.66 11.55
C HIS A 182 -9.34 9.33 12.02
N VAL A 183 -10.19 8.61 12.74
CA VAL A 183 -11.47 9.13 13.28
C VAL A 183 -11.25 10.37 14.17
N SER A 184 -10.12 10.50 14.85
CA SER A 184 -9.81 11.69 15.65
C SER A 184 -9.78 13.00 14.85
N MET A 185 -9.62 12.94 13.54
CA MET A 185 -9.67 14.15 12.70
C MET A 185 -11.05 14.81 12.71
N LEU A 186 -12.12 14.06 12.99
CA LEU A 186 -13.47 14.62 13.20
C LEU A 186 -13.51 15.59 14.38
N TYR A 187 -12.73 15.31 15.44
CA TYR A 187 -12.58 16.19 16.61
C TYR A 187 -11.93 17.54 16.26
N TYR A 188 -11.17 17.59 15.18
CA TYR A 188 -10.51 18.79 14.67
C TYR A 188 -11.24 19.42 13.47
N GLY A 189 -12.51 19.08 13.26
CA GLY A 189 -13.36 19.71 12.27
C GLY A 189 -13.33 19.08 10.87
N ALA A 190 -12.77 17.87 10.70
CA ALA A 190 -12.90 17.14 9.45
C ALA A 190 -14.37 16.67 9.26
N GLU A 191 -14.89 16.78 8.03
CA GLU A 191 -16.27 16.35 7.73
C GLU A 191 -16.40 14.83 7.62
N THR A 192 -15.32 14.13 7.30
CA THR A 192 -15.27 12.65 7.17
C THR A 192 -13.90 12.13 7.60
N SER A 193 -13.87 10.94 8.16
CA SER A 193 -12.64 10.22 8.53
C SER A 193 -12.45 8.95 7.72
#